data_305707665edd2170d15bf0e5f1c746c6
#
_entry.id   305707665edd2170d15bf0e5f1c746c6
#
_cell.length_a   1.000
_cell.length_b   1.000
_cell.length_c   1.000
_cell.angle_alpha   90.00
_cell.angle_beta   90.00
_cell.angle_gamma   90.00
#
_symmetry.space_group_name_H-M   'P 1'
#
loop_
_entity.id
_entity.type
_entity.pdbx_description
1 polymer ?
#
loop_
_entity_poly.entity_id
_entity_poly.type
_entity_poly.pdbx_seq_one_letter_code
_entity_poly.pdbx_strand_id
1 'polypeptide(L)'
;MALTARTTNGFEYVNNKLSGIVDNAVSYELTPNTAFSAGDMVVLTAGKVAKAAANATNVLGVMQQTFTTATNPAGATTYGKVYDNPYTVFRCSFADHRDATATGGTTTTLVDTALSTSSDDDWNGALLYIYEGPAAGSIRTIKDYTGTSDTLTVEEPFPVAPTTASKYILLGAGGSGDVINKGSIGVDLKDENTIDANATIASEAGPLVVLNIDPAKLTMDVMIRKHIYK
;
A
#
# COMPACT_ATOMS: atom_id res chain seq x y z
N MET A 1 4.85 19.11 10.10
CA MET A 1 5.07 17.90 10.95
C MET A 1 5.78 16.92 10.04
N ALA A 2 6.96 16.42 10.38
CA ALA A 2 7.66 15.47 9.50
C ALA A 2 6.83 14.19 9.37
N LEU A 3 6.81 13.59 8.17
CA LEU A 3 6.25 12.25 7.97
C LEU A 3 7.04 11.28 8.85
N THR A 4 6.36 10.59 9.75
CA THR A 4 6.97 9.56 10.57
C THR A 4 6.45 8.22 10.09
N ALA A 5 7.23 7.54 9.24
CA ALA A 5 6.93 6.18 8.86
C ALA A 5 6.84 5.31 10.13
N ARG A 6 5.70 4.66 10.32
CA ARG A 6 5.62 3.60 11.31
C ARG A 6 6.42 2.41 10.77
N THR A 7 7.41 1.97 11.53
CA THR A 7 8.08 0.70 11.23
C THR A 7 7.10 -0.43 11.54
N THR A 8 6.35 -0.90 10.54
CA THR A 8 5.62 -2.17 10.66
C THR A 8 6.60 -3.31 10.43
N ASN A 9 6.42 -4.42 11.15
CA ASN A 9 7.14 -5.66 10.85
C ASN A 9 6.38 -6.41 9.74
N GLY A 10 6.27 -5.80 8.54
CA GLY A 10 5.49 -6.35 7.44
C GLY A 10 3.97 -6.18 7.66
N PHE A 11 3.19 -7.20 7.27
CA PHE A 11 1.73 -7.23 7.35
C PHE A 11 1.26 -7.65 8.74
N GLU A 12 0.79 -6.70 9.52
CA GLU A 12 0.24 -6.93 10.88
C GLU A 12 -1.25 -7.28 10.80
N TYR A 13 -1.68 -8.35 11.50
CA TYR A 13 -3.10 -8.69 11.63
C TYR A 13 -3.88 -7.57 12.31
N VAL A 14 -5.01 -7.19 11.75
CA VAL A 14 -5.93 -6.19 12.31
C VAL A 14 -7.23 -6.83 12.76
N ASN A 15 -7.98 -7.45 11.84
CA ASN A 15 -9.25 -8.15 12.13
C ASN A 15 -9.65 -9.04 10.94
N ASN A 16 -10.79 -9.73 11.10
CA ASN A 16 -11.46 -10.44 10.02
C ASN A 16 -12.80 -9.76 9.68
N LYS A 17 -13.10 -9.60 8.39
CA LYS A 17 -14.34 -8.92 7.93
C LYS A 17 -15.61 -9.75 8.11
N LEU A 18 -15.52 -11.08 8.20
CA LEU A 18 -16.72 -11.93 8.20
C LEU A 18 -17.32 -12.21 9.57
N SER A 19 -16.55 -12.17 10.68
CA SER A 19 -17.11 -12.76 11.89
C SER A 19 -16.65 -12.22 13.23
N GLY A 20 -15.69 -11.30 13.27
CA GLY A 20 -15.06 -10.95 14.56
C GLY A 20 -14.35 -12.13 15.25
N ILE A 21 -14.25 -13.28 14.58
CA ILE A 21 -13.50 -14.45 15.03
C ILE A 21 -12.02 -14.18 14.73
N VAL A 22 -11.14 -14.51 15.67
CA VAL A 22 -9.70 -14.51 15.42
C VAL A 22 -9.39 -15.59 14.38
N ASP A 23 -8.74 -15.22 13.28
CA ASP A 23 -8.33 -16.18 12.26
C ASP A 23 -7.34 -17.18 12.84
N ASN A 24 -7.63 -18.45 12.67
CA ASN A 24 -6.67 -19.50 12.94
C ASN A 24 -5.67 -19.57 11.79
N ALA A 25 -4.40 -19.47 12.12
CA ALA A 25 -3.35 -19.68 11.14
C ALA A 25 -3.20 -21.19 10.85
N VAL A 26 -3.08 -21.51 9.56
CA VAL A 26 -2.94 -22.87 9.05
C VAL A 26 -1.45 -23.21 8.88
N SER A 27 -1.08 -24.47 9.15
CA SER A 27 0.30 -24.95 9.03
C SER A 27 0.59 -25.39 7.60
N TYR A 28 1.67 -24.86 7.04
CA TYR A 28 2.18 -25.19 5.71
C TYR A 28 3.66 -25.57 5.76
N GLU A 29 4.09 -26.46 4.85
CA GLU A 29 5.49 -26.78 4.68
C GLU A 29 6.23 -25.57 4.09
N LEU A 30 7.37 -25.21 4.68
CA LEU A 30 8.19 -24.08 4.25
C LEU A 30 9.22 -24.53 3.22
N THR A 31 9.58 -23.63 2.31
CA THR A 31 10.74 -23.80 1.45
C THR A 31 11.99 -23.88 2.33
N PRO A 32 12.77 -25.00 2.29
CA PRO A 32 13.96 -25.16 3.11
C PRO A 32 15.01 -24.09 2.87
N ASN A 33 15.86 -23.85 3.86
CA ASN A 33 16.95 -22.86 3.83
C ASN A 33 16.48 -21.43 3.50
N THR A 34 15.25 -21.12 3.86
CA THR A 34 14.65 -19.78 3.68
C THR A 34 14.30 -19.19 5.02
N ALA A 35 14.76 -17.96 5.28
CA ALA A 35 14.34 -17.20 6.46
C ALA A 35 12.99 -16.53 6.19
N PHE A 36 12.10 -16.59 7.16
CA PHE A 36 10.80 -15.90 7.16
C PHE A 36 10.69 -15.02 8.38
N SER A 37 10.02 -13.89 8.24
CA SER A 37 9.63 -13.04 9.36
C SER A 37 8.12 -13.12 9.57
N ALA A 38 7.67 -13.00 10.82
CA ALA A 38 6.26 -12.74 11.07
C ALA A 38 5.88 -11.44 10.35
N GLY A 39 4.78 -11.48 9.58
CA GLY A 39 4.38 -10.37 8.72
C GLY A 39 4.82 -10.48 7.26
N ASP A 40 5.63 -11.46 6.89
CA ASP A 40 5.96 -11.68 5.47
C ASP A 40 4.73 -12.14 4.70
N MET A 41 4.40 -11.46 3.60
CA MET A 41 3.45 -11.97 2.60
C MET A 41 4.07 -13.17 1.89
N VAL A 42 3.30 -14.22 1.69
CA VAL A 42 3.79 -15.49 1.17
C VAL A 42 2.94 -16.04 0.03
N VAL A 43 3.59 -16.82 -0.80
CA VAL A 43 3.00 -17.57 -1.93
C VAL A 43 3.21 -19.07 -1.74
N LEU A 44 2.51 -19.88 -2.53
CA LEU A 44 2.73 -21.32 -2.59
C LEU A 44 3.47 -21.65 -3.89
N THR A 45 4.66 -22.23 -3.76
CA THR A 45 5.51 -22.66 -4.89
C THR A 45 5.84 -24.15 -4.75
N ALA A 46 5.45 -24.95 -5.72
CA ALA A 46 5.64 -26.41 -5.68
C ALA A 46 5.16 -27.08 -4.38
N GLY A 47 4.04 -26.61 -3.84
CA GLY A 47 3.43 -27.13 -2.59
C GLY A 47 4.08 -26.62 -1.31
N LYS A 48 5.09 -25.75 -1.37
CA LYS A 48 5.78 -25.17 -0.22
C LYS A 48 5.63 -23.67 -0.17
N VAL A 49 5.61 -23.13 1.04
CA VAL A 49 5.55 -21.68 1.27
C VAL A 49 6.87 -21.03 0.91
N ALA A 50 6.80 -19.99 0.08
CA ALA A 50 7.90 -19.10 -0.27
C ALA A 50 7.49 -17.64 -0.01
N LYS A 51 8.46 -16.73 0.12
CA LYS A 51 8.18 -15.29 0.21
C LYS A 51 7.56 -14.77 -1.08
N ALA A 52 6.60 -13.88 -0.97
CA ALA A 52 6.08 -13.15 -2.11
C ALA A 52 7.17 -12.21 -2.65
N ALA A 53 7.32 -12.17 -3.96
CA ALA A 53 8.15 -11.18 -4.62
C ALA A 53 7.34 -9.90 -4.90
N ALA A 54 8.03 -8.83 -5.28
CA ALA A 54 7.39 -7.66 -5.89
C ALA A 54 6.47 -8.12 -7.05
N ASN A 55 5.32 -7.45 -7.18
CA ASN A 55 4.32 -7.72 -8.24
C ASN A 55 3.77 -9.17 -8.24
N ALA A 56 3.78 -9.86 -7.11
CA ALA A 56 3.15 -11.17 -7.00
C ALA A 56 1.64 -11.05 -7.28
N THR A 57 1.14 -11.83 -8.24
CA THR A 57 -0.27 -11.75 -8.68
C THR A 57 -1.23 -12.58 -7.83
N ASN A 58 -0.74 -13.67 -7.22
CA ASN A 58 -1.51 -14.52 -6.31
C ASN A 58 -0.72 -14.76 -5.05
N VAL A 59 -1.36 -14.62 -3.90
CA VAL A 59 -0.73 -14.84 -2.59
C VAL A 59 -1.50 -15.88 -1.79
N LEU A 60 -0.80 -16.57 -0.89
CA LEU A 60 -1.40 -17.51 0.06
C LEU A 60 -1.92 -16.79 1.31
N GLY A 61 -1.14 -15.87 1.85
CA GLY A 61 -1.44 -15.21 3.11
C GLY A 61 -0.22 -14.55 3.73
N VAL A 62 -0.24 -14.43 5.06
CA VAL A 62 0.81 -13.75 5.84
C VAL A 62 1.38 -14.68 6.89
N MET A 63 2.71 -14.76 6.97
CA MET A 63 3.41 -15.55 7.99
C MET A 63 3.10 -15.05 9.40
N GLN A 64 2.72 -15.97 10.30
CA GLN A 64 2.51 -15.68 11.71
C GLN A 64 3.82 -15.73 12.52
N GLN A 65 4.79 -16.49 12.08
CA GLN A 65 6.00 -16.87 12.84
C GLN A 65 7.27 -16.51 12.10
N THR A 66 8.34 -16.25 12.86
CA THR A 66 9.67 -16.00 12.33
C THR A 66 10.50 -17.28 12.30
N PHE A 67 11.19 -17.52 11.18
CA PHE A 67 12.14 -18.61 10.98
C PHE A 67 13.46 -18.06 10.46
N THR A 68 14.56 -18.59 10.96
CA THR A 68 15.90 -18.36 10.40
C THR A 68 16.30 -19.56 9.54
N THR A 69 17.37 -19.43 8.76
CA THR A 69 17.92 -20.59 8.01
C THR A 69 18.40 -21.70 8.98
N ALA A 70 18.74 -21.37 10.21
CA ALA A 70 19.10 -22.36 11.24
C ALA A 70 17.89 -23.14 11.77
N THR A 71 16.71 -22.50 11.88
CA THR A 71 15.45 -23.14 12.29
C THR A 71 14.64 -23.69 11.14
N ASN A 72 15.01 -23.38 9.91
CA ASN A 72 14.48 -23.93 8.65
C ASN A 72 15.64 -24.36 7.75
N PRO A 73 16.47 -25.35 8.14
CA PRO A 73 17.69 -25.68 7.43
C PRO A 73 17.44 -26.40 6.09
N ALA A 74 18.48 -26.44 5.27
CA ALA A 74 18.46 -27.16 4.01
C ALA A 74 18.18 -28.68 4.26
N GLY A 75 17.27 -29.24 3.46
CA GLY A 75 16.89 -30.66 3.55
C GLY A 75 15.94 -31.04 4.69
N ALA A 76 15.57 -30.11 5.57
CA ALA A 76 14.57 -30.34 6.59
C ALA A 76 13.15 -30.08 6.08
N THR A 77 12.18 -30.77 6.67
CA THR A 77 10.75 -30.46 6.53
C THR A 77 10.33 -29.64 7.73
N THR A 78 10.15 -28.33 7.51
CA THR A 78 9.72 -27.38 8.53
C THR A 78 8.32 -26.87 8.22
N TYR A 79 7.47 -26.75 9.24
CA TYR A 79 6.13 -26.22 9.09
C TYR A 79 6.02 -24.85 9.77
N GLY A 80 5.44 -23.88 9.08
CA GLY A 80 5.12 -22.56 9.59
C GLY A 80 3.64 -22.26 9.50
N LYS A 81 3.15 -21.38 10.38
CA LYS A 81 1.76 -20.95 10.38
C LYS A 81 1.56 -19.73 9.52
N VAL A 82 0.51 -19.74 8.69
CA VAL A 82 0.11 -18.68 7.77
C VAL A 82 -1.34 -18.30 8.04
N TYR A 83 -1.61 -17.01 8.13
CA TYR A 83 -2.96 -16.46 8.04
C TYR A 83 -3.40 -16.49 6.57
N ASP A 84 -4.14 -17.52 6.18
CA ASP A 84 -4.54 -17.78 4.79
C ASP A 84 -6.02 -17.46 4.50
N ASN A 85 -6.73 -16.85 5.43
CA ASN A 85 -8.10 -16.42 5.21
C ASN A 85 -8.14 -15.14 4.38
N PRO A 86 -8.74 -15.16 3.16
CA PRO A 86 -8.79 -13.99 2.27
C PRO A 86 -9.61 -12.81 2.81
N TYR A 87 -10.37 -13.00 3.89
CA TYR A 87 -11.14 -11.93 4.54
C TYR A 87 -10.41 -11.30 5.73
N THR A 88 -9.19 -11.72 5.99
CA THR A 88 -8.32 -11.11 7.01
C THR A 88 -7.85 -9.75 6.54
N VAL A 89 -7.95 -8.78 7.43
CA VAL A 89 -7.42 -7.42 7.23
C VAL A 89 -6.05 -7.33 7.86
N PHE A 90 -5.10 -6.86 7.08
CA PHE A 90 -3.73 -6.61 7.50
C PHE A 90 -3.41 -5.13 7.40
N ARG A 91 -2.61 -4.62 8.34
CA ARG A 91 -1.99 -3.30 8.26
C ARG A 91 -0.55 -3.46 7.83
N CYS A 92 -0.14 -2.69 6.83
CA CYS A 92 1.22 -2.69 6.32
C CYS A 92 1.68 -1.27 6.02
N SER A 93 2.98 -1.03 6.08
CA SER A 93 3.57 0.20 5.55
C SER A 93 3.54 0.21 4.04
N PHE A 94 3.51 1.40 3.47
CA PHE A 94 3.68 1.60 2.04
C PHE A 94 4.90 2.48 1.74
N ALA A 95 5.49 2.28 0.58
CA ALA A 95 6.64 3.04 0.09
C ALA A 95 6.38 3.53 -1.35
N ASP A 96 7.36 4.25 -1.90
CA ASP A 96 7.38 4.74 -3.28
C ASP A 96 6.24 5.72 -3.63
N HIS A 97 5.62 6.36 -2.62
CA HIS A 97 4.71 7.48 -2.85
C HIS A 97 5.48 8.70 -3.39
N ARG A 98 4.78 9.57 -4.14
CA ARG A 98 5.34 10.86 -4.52
C ARG A 98 5.39 11.77 -3.27
N ASP A 99 6.57 12.28 -2.93
CA ASP A 99 6.81 13.29 -1.89
C ASP A 99 7.30 14.57 -2.57
N ALA A 100 6.57 15.67 -2.40
CA ALA A 100 6.84 16.91 -3.13
C ALA A 100 6.44 18.16 -2.33
N THR A 101 6.79 19.33 -2.91
CA THR A 101 6.45 20.64 -2.36
C THR A 101 5.61 21.40 -3.35
N ALA A 102 4.47 21.91 -2.92
CA ALA A 102 3.59 22.71 -3.76
C ALA A 102 4.30 24.01 -4.24
N THR A 103 4.00 24.44 -5.45
CA THR A 103 4.43 25.74 -5.98
C THR A 103 3.40 26.83 -5.74
N GLY A 104 2.19 26.47 -5.29
CA GLY A 104 1.09 27.38 -4.95
C GLY A 104 -0.23 26.66 -4.82
N GLY A 105 -1.30 27.41 -4.78
CA GLY A 105 -2.66 26.87 -4.76
C GLY A 105 -3.70 27.86 -4.26
N THR A 106 -4.93 27.40 -4.21
CA THR A 106 -6.08 28.05 -3.60
C THR A 106 -6.70 27.12 -2.55
N THR A 107 -7.81 27.47 -1.97
CA THR A 107 -8.51 26.54 -1.09
C THR A 107 -9.08 25.31 -1.81
N THR A 108 -9.20 25.34 -3.14
CA THR A 108 -9.72 24.22 -3.94
C THR A 108 -8.68 23.56 -4.84
N THR A 109 -7.46 24.12 -4.89
CA THR A 109 -6.40 23.63 -5.79
C THR A 109 -5.05 23.57 -5.09
N LEU A 110 -4.20 22.64 -5.54
CA LEU A 110 -2.76 22.62 -5.27
C LEU A 110 -2.04 22.62 -6.62
N VAL A 111 -1.04 23.48 -6.78
CA VAL A 111 -0.22 23.57 -7.98
C VAL A 111 1.18 23.05 -7.66
N ASP A 112 1.72 22.21 -8.50
CA ASP A 112 3.12 21.77 -8.44
C ASP A 112 3.69 21.59 -9.84
N THR A 113 4.49 22.55 -10.27
CA THR A 113 5.12 22.54 -11.60
C THR A 113 6.08 21.38 -11.84
N ALA A 114 6.43 20.62 -10.81
CA ALA A 114 7.21 19.38 -10.94
C ALA A 114 6.35 18.14 -11.28
N LEU A 115 5.01 18.29 -11.35
CA LEU A 115 4.11 17.23 -11.85
C LEU A 115 4.13 17.11 -13.39
N SER A 116 4.92 17.88 -14.08
CA SER A 116 4.97 18.17 -15.54
C SER A 116 5.12 16.95 -16.49
N THR A 117 4.86 15.74 -16.05
CA THR A 117 4.95 14.53 -16.89
C THR A 117 3.59 14.03 -17.36
N SER A 118 2.53 14.71 -16.98
CA SER A 118 1.22 14.10 -16.95
C SER A 118 0.29 14.71 -17.97
N SER A 119 -0.53 13.87 -18.57
CA SER A 119 -1.69 14.29 -19.35
C SER A 119 -2.78 14.77 -18.38
N ASP A 120 -3.78 15.46 -18.92
CA ASP A 120 -4.98 15.77 -18.15
C ASP A 120 -5.56 14.48 -17.55
N ASP A 121 -6.13 14.57 -16.35
CA ASP A 121 -6.77 13.48 -15.61
C ASP A 121 -5.84 12.42 -15.00
N ASP A 122 -4.53 12.47 -15.19
CA ASP A 122 -3.57 11.45 -14.71
C ASP A 122 -3.59 11.22 -13.19
N TRP A 123 -4.06 12.19 -12.42
CA TRP A 123 -4.15 12.12 -10.95
C TRP A 123 -5.57 12.07 -10.42
N ASN A 124 -6.58 11.96 -11.28
CA ASN A 124 -7.97 11.91 -10.84
C ASN A 124 -8.23 10.68 -9.96
N GLY A 125 -8.80 10.91 -8.78
CA GLY A 125 -9.05 9.88 -7.78
C GLY A 125 -7.88 9.61 -6.81
N ALA A 126 -6.69 10.17 -7.03
CA ALA A 126 -5.54 9.99 -6.13
C ALA A 126 -5.82 10.56 -4.73
N LEU A 127 -5.23 9.93 -3.71
CA LEU A 127 -5.18 10.48 -2.37
C LEU A 127 -4.02 11.47 -2.26
N LEU A 128 -4.34 12.69 -1.84
CA LEU A 128 -3.40 13.76 -1.49
C LEU A 128 -3.40 13.96 0.03
N TYR A 129 -2.21 14.05 0.63
CA TYR A 129 -2.04 14.43 2.02
C TYR A 129 -0.99 15.51 2.18
N ILE A 130 -1.38 16.68 2.73
CA ILE A 130 -0.44 17.75 3.07
C ILE A 130 0.05 17.54 4.50
N TYR A 131 1.36 17.31 4.67
CA TYR A 131 1.94 16.99 5.96
C TYR A 131 2.72 18.14 6.62
N GLU A 132 3.08 19.19 5.87
CA GLU A 132 3.81 20.35 6.37
C GLU A 132 3.35 21.64 5.69
N GLY A 133 3.47 22.77 6.38
CA GLY A 133 3.11 24.09 5.89
C GLY A 133 1.60 24.41 5.97
N PRO A 134 1.12 25.43 5.26
CA PRO A 134 -0.30 25.74 5.17
C PRO A 134 -1.11 24.55 4.67
N ALA A 135 -2.31 24.37 5.22
CA ALA A 135 -3.19 23.22 5.03
C ALA A 135 -2.64 21.87 5.55
N ALA A 136 -1.57 21.84 6.35
CA ALA A 136 -1.05 20.59 6.93
C ALA A 136 -2.13 19.83 7.73
N GLY A 137 -2.14 18.50 7.62
CA GLY A 137 -3.14 17.61 8.16
C GLY A 137 -4.32 17.35 7.21
N SER A 138 -4.40 18.05 6.07
CA SER A 138 -5.46 17.85 5.09
C SER A 138 -5.22 16.59 4.27
N ILE A 139 -6.23 15.69 4.27
CA ILE A 139 -6.32 14.54 3.36
C ILE A 139 -7.43 14.86 2.36
N ARG A 140 -7.15 14.74 1.07
CA ARG A 140 -8.11 15.05 0.00
C ARG A 140 -8.02 14.03 -1.12
N THR A 141 -9.14 13.84 -1.81
CA THR A 141 -9.18 13.12 -3.10
C THR A 141 -9.05 14.15 -4.21
N ILE A 142 -8.24 13.85 -5.19
CA ILE A 142 -8.14 14.68 -6.40
C ILE A 142 -9.36 14.44 -7.25
N LYS A 143 -10.07 15.53 -7.55
CA LYS A 143 -11.25 15.54 -8.41
C LYS A 143 -10.86 15.65 -9.89
N ASP A 144 -9.83 16.45 -10.16
CA ASP A 144 -9.41 16.81 -11.50
C ASP A 144 -7.95 17.22 -11.50
N TYR A 145 -7.19 16.81 -12.53
CA TYR A 145 -5.83 17.25 -12.77
C TYR A 145 -5.72 17.86 -14.14
N THR A 146 -5.24 19.09 -14.20
CA THR A 146 -4.99 19.81 -15.44
C THR A 146 -3.50 19.81 -15.73
N GLY A 147 -3.03 18.98 -16.68
CA GLY A 147 -1.63 18.79 -17.00
C GLY A 147 -0.94 20.03 -17.57
N THR A 148 -1.66 20.88 -18.32
CA THR A 148 -1.10 22.12 -18.89
C THR A 148 -0.73 23.19 -17.85
N SER A 149 -1.29 23.12 -16.66
CA SER A 149 -1.05 24.04 -15.53
C SER A 149 -0.54 23.34 -14.28
N ASP A 150 -0.29 22.04 -14.34
CA ASP A 150 0.16 21.20 -13.20
C ASP A 150 -0.70 21.40 -11.95
N THR A 151 -2.02 21.49 -12.15
CA THR A 151 -3.00 21.86 -11.13
C THR A 151 -3.85 20.66 -10.70
N LEU A 152 -3.77 20.33 -9.43
CA LEU A 152 -4.62 19.35 -8.75
C LEU A 152 -5.82 20.07 -8.14
N THR A 153 -7.03 19.79 -8.61
CA THR A 153 -8.29 20.25 -8.04
C THR A 153 -8.81 19.20 -7.06
N VAL A 154 -9.15 19.59 -5.84
CA VAL A 154 -9.62 18.67 -4.80
C VAL A 154 -11.13 18.60 -4.73
N GLU A 155 -11.68 17.45 -4.28
CA GLU A 155 -13.13 17.28 -4.08
C GLU A 155 -13.68 18.19 -2.98
N GLU A 156 -12.95 18.30 -1.86
CA GLU A 156 -13.32 19.15 -0.73
C GLU A 156 -12.27 20.24 -0.52
N PRO A 157 -12.64 21.48 -0.24
CA PRO A 157 -11.71 22.57 -0.02
C PRO A 157 -10.73 22.32 1.13
N PHE A 158 -9.52 22.83 1.00
CA PHE A 158 -8.57 22.96 2.09
C PHE A 158 -9.05 24.04 3.10
N PRO A 159 -8.74 23.90 4.39
CA PRO A 159 -9.08 24.92 5.38
C PRO A 159 -8.35 26.25 5.15
N VAL A 160 -7.20 26.21 4.48
CA VAL A 160 -6.39 27.35 4.06
C VAL A 160 -5.66 27.00 2.75
N ALA A 161 -5.41 27.99 1.90
CA ALA A 161 -4.73 27.75 0.63
C ALA A 161 -3.31 27.20 0.83
N PRO A 162 -2.91 26.12 0.11
CA PRO A 162 -1.52 25.69 0.06
C PRO A 162 -0.61 26.77 -0.53
N THR A 163 0.64 26.76 -0.12
CA THR A 163 1.68 27.69 -0.60
C THR A 163 2.95 26.94 -0.92
N THR A 164 4.00 27.64 -1.35
CA THR A 164 5.35 27.09 -1.55
C THR A 164 6.02 26.51 -0.28
N ALA A 165 5.39 26.66 0.89
CA ALA A 165 5.81 26.00 2.12
C ALA A 165 5.03 24.71 2.41
N SER A 166 4.04 24.36 1.59
CA SER A 166 3.22 23.15 1.78
C SER A 166 3.89 21.94 1.15
N LYS A 167 4.25 20.96 2.00
CA LYS A 167 4.74 19.65 1.53
C LYS A 167 3.64 18.63 1.57
N TYR A 168 3.61 17.76 0.58
CA TYR A 168 2.54 16.79 0.41
C TYR A 168 3.04 15.46 -0.12
N ILE A 169 2.25 14.42 0.10
CA ILE A 169 2.38 13.15 -0.61
C ILE A 169 1.18 12.91 -1.51
N LEU A 170 1.42 12.22 -2.61
CA LEU A 170 0.42 11.78 -3.58
C LEU A 170 0.59 10.28 -3.83
N LEU A 171 -0.51 9.53 -3.81
CA LEU A 171 -0.47 8.08 -3.93
C LEU A 171 -0.87 7.63 -5.33
N GLY A 172 -0.03 6.81 -5.94
CA GLY A 172 -0.14 6.29 -7.30
C GLY A 172 1.03 6.68 -8.18
N ALA A 173 1.14 6.05 -9.35
CA ALA A 173 2.20 6.33 -10.33
C ALA A 173 1.94 7.60 -11.15
N GLY A 174 0.71 8.10 -11.14
CA GLY A 174 0.25 9.11 -12.09
C GLY A 174 0.09 8.51 -13.49
N GLY A 175 -1.10 8.63 -14.01
CA GLY A 175 -1.52 8.01 -15.27
C GLY A 175 -2.97 7.56 -15.16
N SER A 176 -3.66 7.43 -16.28
CA SER A 176 -5.09 7.10 -16.28
C SER A 176 -5.38 5.78 -15.55
N GLY A 177 -5.85 5.87 -14.32
CA GLY A 177 -6.20 4.73 -13.49
C GLY A 177 -5.09 4.23 -12.54
N ASP A 178 -3.88 4.81 -12.58
CA ASP A 178 -2.75 4.41 -11.74
C ASP A 178 -2.66 5.24 -10.45
N VAL A 179 -3.78 5.43 -9.79
CA VAL A 179 -3.89 6.22 -8.56
C VAL A 179 -4.41 5.36 -7.41
N ILE A 180 -3.90 5.61 -6.21
CA ILE A 180 -4.26 4.83 -5.03
C ILE A 180 -5.08 5.67 -4.06
N ASN A 181 -6.25 5.11 -3.68
CA ASN A 181 -7.13 5.65 -2.69
C ASN A 181 -7.84 4.50 -1.94
N LYS A 182 -8.65 4.83 -0.95
CA LYS A 182 -9.54 3.87 -0.31
C LYS A 182 -10.47 3.23 -1.34
N GLY A 183 -10.50 1.91 -1.37
CA GLY A 183 -11.26 1.13 -2.34
C GLY A 183 -10.46 0.69 -3.57
N SER A 184 -9.22 1.19 -3.77
CA SER A 184 -8.37 0.74 -4.87
C SER A 184 -8.15 -0.77 -4.81
N ILE A 185 -8.27 -1.42 -5.96
CA ILE A 185 -8.11 -2.87 -6.15
C ILE A 185 -6.94 -3.16 -7.08
N GLY A 186 -6.28 -4.28 -6.86
CA GLY A 186 -5.12 -4.67 -7.67
C GLY A 186 -3.83 -3.97 -7.27
N VAL A 187 -3.74 -3.49 -6.02
CA VAL A 187 -2.53 -2.86 -5.51
C VAL A 187 -1.45 -3.91 -5.31
N ASP A 188 -0.24 -3.57 -5.73
CA ASP A 188 0.91 -4.46 -5.75
C ASP A 188 1.75 -4.43 -4.48
N LEU A 189 2.56 -5.47 -4.34
CA LEU A 189 3.63 -5.53 -3.35
C LEU A 189 4.90 -4.90 -3.93
N LYS A 190 5.59 -4.09 -3.13
CA LYS A 190 6.97 -3.69 -3.40
C LYS A 190 7.94 -4.83 -3.06
N ASP A 191 7.67 -5.50 -1.96
CA ASP A 191 8.35 -6.69 -1.47
C ASP A 191 7.40 -7.48 -0.56
N GLU A 192 7.89 -8.54 0.09
CA GLU A 192 7.10 -9.37 0.99
C GLU A 192 6.56 -8.63 2.23
N ASN A 193 7.08 -7.44 2.53
CA ASN A 193 6.78 -6.68 3.76
C ASN A 193 6.14 -5.31 3.52
N THR A 194 6.08 -4.84 2.27
CA THR A 194 5.75 -3.45 1.94
C THR A 194 4.82 -3.37 0.73
N ILE A 195 3.87 -2.45 0.77
CA ILE A 195 2.99 -2.12 -0.36
C ILE A 195 3.67 -1.09 -1.25
N ASP A 196 3.56 -1.27 -2.56
CA ASP A 196 3.99 -0.28 -3.54
C ASP A 196 2.91 0.80 -3.70
N ALA A 197 3.19 1.99 -3.20
CA ALA A 197 2.29 3.13 -3.32
C ALA A 197 2.47 3.93 -4.62
N ASN A 198 3.32 3.45 -5.52
CA ASN A 198 3.55 3.98 -6.87
C ASN A 198 3.25 2.91 -7.93
N ALA A 199 2.46 1.89 -7.59
CA ALA A 199 2.14 0.80 -8.49
C ALA A 199 1.23 1.23 -9.64
N THR A 200 1.41 0.59 -10.78
CA THR A 200 0.48 0.65 -11.92
C THR A 200 -0.71 -0.27 -11.64
N ILE A 201 -1.82 0.28 -11.16
CA ILE A 201 -3.01 -0.51 -10.76
C ILE A 201 -4.09 -0.62 -11.85
N ALA A 202 -3.95 0.09 -12.97
CA ALA A 202 -4.91 0.10 -14.08
C ALA A 202 -5.27 -1.30 -14.59
N SER A 203 -4.35 -2.27 -14.51
CA SER A 203 -4.60 -3.67 -14.87
C SER A 203 -5.28 -4.50 -13.77
N GLU A 204 -5.45 -3.96 -12.58
CA GLU A 204 -5.88 -4.70 -11.38
C GLU A 204 -5.08 -6.00 -11.16
N ALA A 205 -3.80 -6.01 -11.50
CA ALA A 205 -2.97 -7.21 -11.48
C ALA A 205 -2.58 -7.64 -10.06
N GLY A 206 -2.35 -6.68 -9.17
CA GLY A 206 -1.90 -6.92 -7.81
C GLY A 206 -2.89 -7.70 -6.94
N PRO A 207 -2.40 -8.28 -5.85
CA PRO A 207 -3.18 -9.19 -5.01
C PRO A 207 -4.04 -8.49 -3.97
N LEU A 208 -3.89 -7.18 -3.77
CA LEU A 208 -4.47 -6.47 -2.63
C LEU A 208 -5.64 -5.55 -3.00
N VAL A 209 -6.51 -5.33 -2.03
CA VAL A 209 -7.51 -4.25 -2.03
C VAL A 209 -7.29 -3.35 -0.82
N VAL A 210 -7.32 -2.04 -1.02
CA VAL A 210 -7.13 -1.04 0.02
C VAL A 210 -8.45 -0.78 0.73
N LEU A 211 -8.48 -0.97 2.04
CA LEU A 211 -9.66 -0.74 2.88
C LEU A 211 -9.59 0.61 3.61
N ASN A 212 -8.39 1.00 3.99
CA ASN A 212 -8.14 2.26 4.68
C ASN A 212 -6.71 2.73 4.46
N ILE A 213 -6.45 4.03 4.57
CA ILE A 213 -5.12 4.63 4.44
C ILE A 213 -4.92 5.61 5.60
N ASP A 214 -3.80 5.49 6.29
CA ASP A 214 -3.30 6.48 7.24
C ASP A 214 -2.01 7.10 6.66
N PRO A 215 -2.14 8.18 5.87
CA PRO A 215 -1.00 8.74 5.17
C PRO A 215 0.00 9.43 6.12
N ALA A 216 -0.44 9.83 7.31
CA ALA A 216 0.44 10.42 8.32
C ALA A 216 1.41 9.39 8.92
N LYS A 217 1.03 8.13 8.92
CA LYS A 217 1.86 7.00 9.40
C LYS A 217 2.46 6.18 8.26
N LEU A 218 2.16 6.53 7.01
CA LEU A 218 2.54 5.76 5.82
C LEU A 218 2.11 4.29 5.92
N THR A 219 0.84 4.05 6.33
CA THR A 219 0.28 2.70 6.46
C THR A 219 -1.05 2.56 5.73
N MET A 220 -1.33 1.35 5.25
CA MET A 220 -2.60 0.95 4.66
C MET A 220 -3.17 -0.28 5.36
N ASP A 221 -4.49 -0.32 5.52
CA ASP A 221 -5.20 -1.53 5.86
C ASP A 221 -5.68 -2.17 4.56
N VAL A 222 -5.27 -3.41 4.34
CA VAL A 222 -5.52 -4.14 3.09
C VAL A 222 -6.11 -5.51 3.35
N MET A 223 -6.72 -6.08 2.32
CA MET A 223 -7.22 -7.45 2.31
C MET A 223 -6.74 -8.14 1.03
N ILE A 224 -6.53 -9.44 1.10
CA ILE A 224 -6.11 -10.24 -0.05
C ILE A 224 -7.30 -10.43 -0.99
N ARG A 225 -7.17 -9.92 -2.22
CA ARG A 225 -8.16 -10.10 -3.29
C ARG A 225 -7.87 -11.33 -4.14
N LYS A 226 -6.62 -11.51 -4.54
CA LYS A 226 -6.19 -12.65 -5.35
C LYS A 226 -5.49 -13.67 -4.47
N HIS A 227 -6.29 -14.54 -3.90
CA HIS A 227 -5.85 -15.66 -3.08
C HIS A 227 -5.73 -16.92 -3.94
N ILE A 228 -4.74 -17.78 -3.67
CA ILE A 228 -4.48 -19.00 -4.47
C ILE A 228 -5.64 -20.02 -4.48
N TYR A 229 -6.56 -19.92 -3.53
CA TYR A 229 -7.74 -20.80 -3.42
C TYR A 229 -9.05 -20.11 -3.84
N LYS A 230 -8.97 -18.94 -4.52
CA LYS A 230 -10.15 -18.24 -5.07
C LYS A 230 -10.23 -18.34 -6.56
#